data_e81c34f608d22164941a3349ca785a22
#
_entry.id   e81c34f608d22164941a3349ca785a22
#
_cell.length_a   1.000
_cell.length_b   1.000
_cell.length_c   1.000
_cell.angle_alpha   90.00
_cell.angle_beta   90.00
_cell.angle_gamma   90.00
#
_symmetry.space_group_name_H-M   'P 1'
#
loop_
_entity.id
_entity.type
_entity.pdbx_description
1 polymer ?
#
loop_
_entity_poly.entity_id
_entity_poly.type
_entity_poly.pdbx_seq_one_letter_code
_entity_poly.pdbx_strand_id
1 'polypeptide(L)'
;MSIHELALQGKHNIYNSMAASIAGRILELRKDVIRESLSDFQNIEHRLEFVMKVHGISFINDSKATNINSTWYALESMEGEVVWIVGGVDKGNDYMELKDLVASRVKAIVCLGKDNKKIIDAFSDVVSNITEASTAQDAVKQAYAFGKKGEHKSSKIKRRWQDYPFRFNQILDD
;
A
#
# COMPACT_ATOMS: atom_id res chain seq x y z
N MET A 1 -21.62 17.21 -3.04
CA MET A 1 -20.43 16.58 -2.44
C MET A 1 -19.41 16.36 -3.54
N SER A 2 -18.23 16.91 -3.42
CA SER A 2 -17.14 16.68 -4.34
C SER A 2 -16.31 15.47 -3.88
N ILE A 3 -15.54 14.87 -4.80
CA ILE A 3 -14.63 13.75 -4.49
C ILE A 3 -13.62 14.13 -3.41
N HIS A 4 -13.25 15.42 -3.32
CA HIS A 4 -12.31 15.94 -2.33
C HIS A 4 -12.89 16.05 -0.90
N GLU A 5 -14.20 15.94 -0.75
CA GLU A 5 -14.88 15.95 0.55
C GLU A 5 -14.98 14.55 1.17
N LEU A 6 -14.60 13.49 0.45
CA LEU A 6 -14.59 12.13 0.96
C LEU A 6 -13.44 11.95 1.96
N ALA A 7 -13.72 11.36 3.11
CA ALA A 7 -12.70 11.03 4.11
C ALA A 7 -11.69 10.00 3.57
N LEU A 8 -12.17 9.02 2.82
CA LEU A 8 -11.33 7.99 2.21
C LEU A 8 -10.91 8.41 0.80
N GLN A 9 -9.62 8.58 0.59
CA GLN A 9 -9.03 8.94 -0.71
C GLN A 9 -8.69 7.70 -1.55
N GLY A 10 -8.44 7.91 -2.85
CA GLY A 10 -8.08 6.86 -3.80
C GLY A 10 -9.27 6.36 -4.63
N LYS A 11 -8.99 5.94 -5.88
CA LYS A 11 -10.03 5.56 -6.86
C LYS A 11 -10.98 4.48 -6.34
N HIS A 12 -10.45 3.43 -5.72
CA HIS A 12 -11.27 2.33 -5.18
C HIS A 12 -12.20 2.81 -4.05
N ASN A 13 -11.76 3.75 -3.22
CA ASN A 13 -12.59 4.30 -2.15
C ASN A 13 -13.68 5.23 -2.70
N ILE A 14 -13.43 5.91 -3.81
CA ILE A 14 -14.47 6.67 -4.53
C ILE A 14 -15.59 5.72 -4.99
N TYR A 15 -15.24 4.59 -5.63
CA TYR A 15 -16.25 3.60 -6.03
C TYR A 15 -17.01 3.01 -4.85
N ASN A 16 -16.32 2.68 -3.76
CA ASN A 16 -16.94 2.20 -2.53
C ASN A 16 -17.91 3.23 -1.94
N SER A 17 -17.53 4.51 -1.90
CA SER A 17 -18.37 5.60 -1.43
C SER A 17 -19.59 5.82 -2.32
N MET A 18 -19.42 5.68 -3.64
CA MET A 18 -20.56 5.74 -4.58
C MET A 18 -21.54 4.59 -4.33
N ALA A 19 -21.03 3.36 -4.22
CA ALA A 19 -21.87 2.19 -3.93
C ALA A 19 -22.62 2.32 -2.61
N ALA A 20 -21.91 2.75 -1.55
CA ALA A 20 -22.53 3.02 -0.25
C ALA A 20 -23.60 4.13 -0.32
N SER A 21 -23.35 5.19 -1.10
CA SER A 21 -24.33 6.26 -1.33
C SER A 21 -25.58 5.76 -2.04
N ILE A 22 -25.42 4.93 -3.06
CA ILE A 22 -26.55 4.33 -3.79
C ILE A 22 -27.35 3.43 -2.86
N ALA A 23 -26.70 2.55 -2.10
CA ALA A 23 -27.36 1.68 -1.13
C ALA A 23 -28.11 2.51 -0.06
N GLY A 24 -27.48 3.55 0.48
CA GLY A 24 -28.12 4.46 1.43
C GLY A 24 -29.36 5.17 0.84
N ARG A 25 -29.31 5.55 -0.45
CA ARG A 25 -30.48 6.16 -1.12
C ARG A 25 -31.61 5.16 -1.36
N ILE A 26 -31.27 3.90 -1.67
CA ILE A 26 -32.29 2.84 -1.80
C ILE A 26 -32.98 2.58 -0.45
N LEU A 27 -32.22 2.68 0.65
CA LEU A 27 -32.74 2.57 2.01
C LEU A 27 -33.40 3.88 2.53
N GLU A 28 -33.66 4.83 1.64
CA GLU A 28 -34.30 6.11 1.91
C GLU A 28 -33.59 7.01 2.92
N LEU A 29 -32.29 6.76 3.18
CA LEU A 29 -31.48 7.66 4.03
C LEU A 29 -31.41 9.07 3.44
N ARG A 30 -31.47 10.08 4.30
CA ARG A 30 -31.37 11.47 3.90
C ARG A 30 -29.99 11.77 3.29
N LYS A 31 -29.94 12.66 2.30
CA LYS A 31 -28.70 13.02 1.58
C LYS A 31 -27.65 13.67 2.49
N ASP A 32 -28.08 14.45 3.47
CA ASP A 32 -27.20 15.09 4.44
C ASP A 32 -26.51 14.06 5.34
N VAL A 33 -27.25 13.05 5.83
CA VAL A 33 -26.71 11.95 6.63
C VAL A 33 -25.65 11.14 5.84
N ILE A 34 -25.98 10.79 4.59
CA ILE A 34 -25.01 10.08 3.73
C ILE A 34 -23.74 10.92 3.51
N ARG A 35 -23.91 12.23 3.26
CA ARG A 35 -22.79 13.14 3.05
C ARG A 35 -21.90 13.24 4.30
N GLU A 36 -22.49 13.47 5.44
CA GLU A 36 -21.80 13.56 6.72
C GLU A 36 -21.02 12.28 7.03
N SER A 37 -21.67 11.12 6.93
CA SER A 37 -21.05 9.82 7.16
C SER A 37 -19.85 9.56 6.25
N LEU A 38 -19.90 9.96 4.97
CA LEU A 38 -18.80 9.78 4.03
C LEU A 38 -17.68 10.80 4.21
N SER A 39 -17.97 11.97 4.77
CA SER A 39 -16.97 13.01 5.05
C SER A 39 -16.23 12.77 6.36
N ASP A 40 -16.89 12.14 7.34
CA ASP A 40 -16.37 11.89 8.69
C ASP A 40 -15.96 10.43 8.91
N PHE A 41 -15.95 9.62 7.86
CA PHE A 41 -15.62 8.20 7.96
C PHE A 41 -14.17 8.01 8.41
N GLN A 42 -13.98 7.39 9.55
CA GLN A 42 -12.66 7.03 10.04
C GLN A 42 -12.12 5.83 9.28
N ASN A 43 -10.84 5.86 8.94
CA ASN A 43 -10.21 4.80 8.17
C ASN A 43 -10.28 3.46 8.93
N ILE A 44 -10.46 2.38 8.17
CA ILE A 44 -10.42 1.02 8.74
C ILE A 44 -8.97 0.68 9.05
N GLU A 45 -8.71 0.18 10.25
CA GLU A 45 -7.40 -0.33 10.66
C GLU A 45 -6.83 -1.30 9.61
N HIS A 46 -5.53 -1.22 9.38
CA HIS A 46 -4.79 -2.07 8.44
C HIS A 46 -5.17 -1.93 6.95
N ARG A 47 -5.89 -0.85 6.59
CA ARG A 47 -6.20 -0.54 5.19
C ARG A 47 -5.64 0.82 4.79
N LEU A 48 -4.48 0.82 4.11
CA LEU A 48 -3.73 2.04 3.76
C LEU A 48 -3.56 2.97 4.97
N GLU A 49 -3.44 2.38 6.13
CA GLU A 49 -3.33 3.08 7.41
C GLU A 49 -1.98 3.76 7.51
N PHE A 50 -1.98 5.09 7.63
CA PHE A 50 -0.76 5.82 7.95
C PHE A 50 -0.39 5.55 9.42
N VAL A 51 0.75 4.91 9.64
CA VAL A 51 1.23 4.55 10.98
C VAL A 51 2.10 5.66 11.57
N MET A 52 3.16 6.05 10.84
CA MET A 52 4.10 7.08 11.28
C MET A 52 4.99 7.55 10.13
N LYS A 53 5.72 8.65 10.38
CA LYS A 53 6.78 9.15 9.52
C LYS A 53 8.10 9.24 10.29
N VAL A 54 9.16 8.58 9.79
CA VAL A 54 10.48 8.57 10.43
C VAL A 54 11.53 8.99 9.40
N HIS A 55 12.27 10.05 9.66
CA HIS A 55 13.29 10.59 8.77
C HIS A 55 12.82 10.78 7.31
N GLY A 56 11.63 11.36 7.13
CA GLY A 56 11.04 11.58 5.82
C GLY A 56 10.36 10.35 5.20
N ILE A 57 10.46 9.18 5.81
CA ILE A 57 9.91 7.93 5.32
C ILE A 57 8.56 7.67 5.98
N SER A 58 7.51 7.53 5.18
CA SER A 58 6.15 7.21 5.65
C SER A 58 5.96 5.71 5.76
N PHE A 59 5.46 5.25 6.91
CA PHE A 59 5.08 3.85 7.16
C PHE A 59 3.57 3.72 7.00
N ILE A 60 3.16 2.84 6.08
CA ILE A 60 1.76 2.58 5.77
C ILE A 60 1.47 1.11 5.97
N ASN A 61 0.48 0.81 6.80
CA ASN A 61 -0.01 -0.54 7.04
C ASN A 61 -1.20 -0.85 6.13
N ASP A 62 -1.06 -1.88 5.30
CA ASP A 62 -2.12 -2.34 4.42
C ASP A 62 -2.22 -3.87 4.45
N SER A 63 -2.07 -4.45 5.64
CA SER A 63 -2.16 -5.89 5.83
C SER A 63 -3.53 -6.48 5.47
N LYS A 64 -4.55 -5.63 5.32
CA LYS A 64 -5.88 -5.99 4.82
C LYS A 64 -5.91 -6.27 3.31
N ALA A 65 -4.89 -5.88 2.53
CA ALA A 65 -4.80 -6.19 1.10
C ALA A 65 -4.26 -7.61 0.90
N THR A 66 -5.15 -8.58 0.94
CA THR A 66 -4.87 -10.03 0.91
C THR A 66 -4.99 -10.66 -0.48
N ASN A 67 -5.13 -9.87 -1.53
CA ASN A 67 -5.22 -10.34 -2.92
C ASN A 67 -4.58 -9.34 -3.90
N ILE A 68 -4.36 -9.80 -5.14
CA ILE A 68 -3.70 -9.04 -6.20
C ILE A 68 -4.39 -7.70 -6.48
N ASN A 69 -5.71 -7.68 -6.62
CA ASN A 69 -6.46 -6.46 -6.90
C ASN A 69 -6.30 -5.41 -5.80
N SER A 70 -6.43 -5.80 -4.54
CA SER A 70 -6.23 -4.89 -3.41
C SER A 70 -4.80 -4.33 -3.39
N THR A 71 -3.81 -5.17 -3.63
CA THR A 71 -2.40 -4.78 -3.71
C THR A 71 -2.16 -3.84 -4.88
N TRP A 72 -2.77 -4.09 -6.03
CA TRP A 72 -2.66 -3.24 -7.21
C TRP A 72 -3.13 -1.81 -6.91
N TYR A 73 -4.36 -1.66 -6.42
CA TYR A 73 -4.91 -0.35 -6.08
C TYR A 73 -4.08 0.38 -5.03
N ALA A 74 -3.60 -0.37 -4.12
CA ALA A 74 -2.81 0.18 -3.05
C ALA A 74 -1.43 0.66 -3.54
N LEU A 75 -0.69 -0.06 -4.38
CA LEU A 75 0.55 0.40 -5.01
C LEU A 75 0.27 1.57 -5.97
N GLU A 76 -0.83 1.55 -6.72
CA GLU A 76 -1.24 2.66 -7.60
C GLU A 76 -1.45 3.96 -6.82
N SER A 77 -2.02 3.88 -5.62
CA SER A 77 -2.32 5.04 -4.78
C SER A 77 -1.10 5.68 -4.12
N MET A 78 0.08 5.02 -4.17
CA MET A 78 1.29 5.56 -3.55
C MET A 78 1.91 6.67 -4.39
N GLU A 79 2.35 7.72 -3.71
CA GLU A 79 3.17 8.78 -4.30
C GLU A 79 4.66 8.44 -4.10
N GLY A 80 5.43 8.42 -5.20
CA GLY A 80 6.88 8.17 -5.17
C GLY A 80 7.27 6.70 -5.14
N GLU A 81 8.54 6.43 -4.78
CA GLU A 81 9.10 5.08 -4.71
C GLU A 81 8.66 4.34 -3.44
N VAL A 82 8.39 3.06 -3.57
CA VAL A 82 7.92 2.18 -2.49
C VAL A 82 8.98 1.15 -2.12
N VAL A 83 9.20 0.93 -0.84
CA VAL A 83 9.76 -0.32 -0.33
C VAL A 83 8.61 -1.19 0.14
N TRP A 84 8.44 -2.33 -0.49
CA TRP A 84 7.28 -3.19 -0.28
C TRP A 84 7.63 -4.39 0.59
N ILE A 85 6.99 -4.49 1.76
CA ILE A 85 7.05 -5.70 2.58
C ILE A 85 5.85 -6.56 2.17
N VAL A 86 6.11 -7.76 1.70
CA VAL A 86 5.08 -8.67 1.18
C VAL A 86 5.38 -10.10 1.59
N GLY A 87 4.35 -10.87 1.87
CA GLY A 87 4.50 -12.27 2.23
C GLY A 87 3.19 -12.88 2.70
N GLY A 88 3.28 -14.06 3.28
CA GLY A 88 2.15 -14.83 3.76
C GLY A 88 2.01 -16.17 3.05
N VAL A 89 0.86 -16.81 3.21
CA VAL A 89 0.55 -18.07 2.51
C VAL A 89 0.07 -17.76 1.11
N ASP A 90 0.71 -18.34 0.10
CA ASP A 90 0.26 -18.19 -1.29
C ASP A 90 -1.10 -18.91 -1.50
N LYS A 91 -2.08 -18.16 -1.94
CA LYS A 91 -3.44 -18.63 -2.24
C LYS A 91 -3.67 -18.87 -3.75
N GLY A 92 -2.59 -19.08 -4.51
CA GLY A 92 -2.68 -19.24 -5.97
C GLY A 92 -2.75 -17.89 -6.70
N ASN A 93 -2.16 -16.84 -6.15
CA ASN A 93 -2.14 -15.52 -6.76
C ASN A 93 -1.31 -15.51 -8.06
N ASP A 94 -1.82 -14.82 -9.09
CA ASP A 94 -1.06 -14.46 -10.27
C ASP A 94 -0.35 -13.11 -10.07
N TYR A 95 0.92 -13.16 -9.68
CA TYR A 95 1.72 -11.96 -9.43
C TYR A 95 2.08 -11.20 -10.72
N MET A 96 1.91 -11.80 -11.90
CA MET A 96 2.22 -11.15 -13.18
C MET A 96 1.35 -9.91 -13.43
N GLU A 97 0.13 -9.89 -12.92
CA GLU A 97 -0.75 -8.71 -13.01
C GLU A 97 -0.19 -7.46 -12.31
N LEU A 98 0.75 -7.64 -11.36
CA LEU A 98 1.39 -6.54 -10.64
C LEU A 98 2.70 -6.09 -11.28
N LYS A 99 3.25 -6.82 -12.25
CA LYS A 99 4.63 -6.68 -12.72
C LYS A 99 4.97 -5.26 -13.18
N ASP A 100 4.16 -4.68 -14.04
CA ASP A 100 4.39 -3.35 -14.59
C ASP A 100 4.31 -2.27 -13.50
N LEU A 101 3.36 -2.43 -12.58
CA LEU A 101 3.19 -1.49 -11.48
C LEU A 101 4.35 -1.59 -10.48
N VAL A 102 4.80 -2.81 -10.17
CA VAL A 102 5.96 -3.06 -9.32
C VAL A 102 7.22 -2.49 -9.97
N ALA A 103 7.45 -2.73 -11.25
CA ALA A 103 8.59 -2.17 -11.99
C ALA A 103 8.64 -0.64 -11.95
N SER A 104 7.47 0.02 -11.96
CA SER A 104 7.38 1.48 -11.98
C SER A 104 7.41 2.14 -10.61
N ARG A 105 7.04 1.43 -9.53
CA ARG A 105 6.80 2.00 -8.21
C ARG A 105 7.70 1.43 -7.11
N VAL A 106 8.14 0.17 -7.24
CA VAL A 106 8.81 -0.54 -6.15
C VAL A 106 10.31 -0.57 -6.37
N LYS A 107 11.07 0.02 -5.47
CA LYS A 107 12.54 0.03 -5.51
C LYS A 107 13.18 -1.14 -4.77
N ALA A 108 12.46 -1.70 -3.81
CA ALA A 108 12.92 -2.87 -3.05
C ALA A 108 11.74 -3.67 -2.51
N ILE A 109 11.91 -4.99 -2.42
CA ILE A 109 10.96 -5.93 -1.84
C ILE A 109 11.62 -6.62 -0.65
N VAL A 110 10.89 -6.71 0.46
CA VAL A 110 11.25 -7.53 1.62
C VAL A 110 10.17 -8.61 1.75
N CYS A 111 10.53 -9.84 1.43
CA CYS A 111 9.63 -10.98 1.54
C CYS A 111 9.54 -11.45 2.98
N LEU A 112 8.32 -11.51 3.53
CA LEU A 112 8.06 -11.96 4.89
C LEU A 112 7.17 -13.21 4.86
N GLY A 113 7.77 -14.38 4.97
CA GLY A 113 7.04 -15.65 4.93
C GLY A 113 7.95 -16.86 4.93
N LYS A 114 7.36 -18.04 4.96
CA LYS A 114 8.10 -19.31 4.91
C LYS A 114 8.44 -19.74 3.48
N ASP A 115 7.61 -19.37 2.52
CA ASP A 115 7.80 -19.67 1.10
C ASP A 115 7.59 -18.39 0.29
N ASN A 116 8.69 -17.79 -0.12
CA ASN A 116 8.71 -16.54 -0.87
C ASN A 116 9.04 -16.75 -2.35
N LYS A 117 9.25 -18.01 -2.76
CA LYS A 117 9.78 -18.34 -4.10
C LYS A 117 8.95 -17.70 -5.23
N LYS A 118 7.63 -17.81 -5.18
CA LYS A 118 6.77 -17.24 -6.23
C LYS A 118 6.87 -15.72 -6.35
N ILE A 119 7.01 -15.02 -5.23
CA ILE A 119 7.19 -13.55 -5.21
C ILE A 119 8.54 -13.20 -5.83
N ILE A 120 9.60 -13.89 -5.43
CA ILE A 120 10.95 -13.68 -5.95
C ILE A 120 11.00 -13.98 -7.45
N ASP A 121 10.46 -15.12 -7.89
CA ASP A 121 10.43 -15.52 -9.30
C ASP A 121 9.63 -14.50 -10.16
N ALA A 122 8.57 -13.92 -9.62
CA ALA A 122 7.73 -12.96 -10.34
C ALA A 122 8.37 -11.59 -10.54
N PHE A 123 9.24 -11.16 -9.62
CA PHE A 123 9.72 -9.77 -9.58
C PHE A 123 11.24 -9.61 -9.68
N SER A 124 12.03 -10.71 -9.69
CA SER A 124 13.51 -10.65 -9.71
C SER A 124 14.09 -9.98 -10.96
N ASP A 125 13.37 -9.98 -12.06
CA ASP A 125 13.76 -9.33 -13.31
C ASP A 125 13.44 -7.83 -13.37
N VAL A 126 12.55 -7.33 -12.49
CA VAL A 126 12.13 -5.92 -12.48
C VAL A 126 12.54 -5.17 -11.22
N VAL A 127 12.85 -5.86 -10.12
CA VAL A 127 13.32 -5.25 -8.86
C VAL A 127 14.66 -5.83 -8.47
N SER A 128 15.71 -4.99 -8.45
CA SER A 128 17.09 -5.43 -8.14
C SER A 128 17.34 -5.73 -6.66
N ASN A 129 16.52 -5.21 -5.77
CA ASN A 129 16.70 -5.35 -4.32
C ASN A 129 15.55 -6.17 -3.75
N ILE A 130 15.74 -7.48 -3.68
CA ILE A 130 14.78 -8.40 -3.03
C ILE A 130 15.52 -9.12 -1.90
N THR A 131 14.94 -9.10 -0.71
CA THR A 131 15.47 -9.77 0.48
C THR A 131 14.37 -10.52 1.20
N GLU A 132 14.78 -11.47 2.07
CA GLU A 132 13.87 -12.24 2.88
C GLU A 132 14.04 -11.89 4.36
N ALA A 133 12.95 -11.90 5.09
CA ALA A 133 12.89 -11.70 6.52
C ALA A 133 12.06 -12.80 7.18
N SER A 134 12.51 -13.27 8.35
CA SER A 134 11.81 -14.31 9.11
C SER A 134 10.84 -13.76 10.15
N THR A 135 10.96 -12.47 10.48
CA THR A 135 10.11 -11.78 11.44
C THR A 135 9.68 -10.42 10.92
N ALA A 136 8.51 -9.95 11.37
CA ALA A 136 8.02 -8.61 11.02
C ALA A 136 9.00 -7.50 11.45
N GLN A 137 9.63 -7.66 12.63
CA GLN A 137 10.63 -6.71 13.12
C GLN A 137 11.85 -6.61 12.19
N ASP A 138 12.34 -7.74 11.70
CA ASP A 138 13.46 -7.79 10.76
C ASP A 138 13.05 -7.20 9.40
N ALA A 139 11.86 -7.53 8.91
CA ALA A 139 11.34 -6.98 7.66
C ALA A 139 11.28 -5.44 7.71
N VAL A 140 10.78 -4.87 8.80
CA VAL A 140 10.74 -3.40 8.99
C VAL A 140 12.14 -2.79 9.02
N LYS A 141 13.09 -3.43 9.71
CA LYS A 141 14.49 -2.95 9.76
C LYS A 141 15.14 -2.96 8.37
N GLN A 142 14.98 -4.03 7.60
CA GLN A 142 15.51 -4.14 6.25
C GLN A 142 14.86 -3.12 5.32
N ALA A 143 13.53 -2.99 5.37
CA ALA A 143 12.79 -2.01 4.58
C ALA A 143 13.25 -0.57 4.88
N TYR A 144 13.43 -0.23 6.16
CA TYR A 144 13.95 1.08 6.57
C TYR A 144 15.35 1.34 6.02
N ALA A 145 16.23 0.33 6.02
CA ALA A 145 17.57 0.46 5.45
C ALA A 145 17.54 0.74 3.94
N PHE A 146 16.62 0.11 3.20
CA PHE A 146 16.41 0.41 1.77
C PHE A 146 15.84 1.82 1.55
N GLY A 147 14.96 2.29 2.43
CA GLY A 147 14.42 3.65 2.39
C GLY A 147 15.52 4.70 2.47
N LYS A 148 16.46 4.55 3.40
CA LYS A 148 17.60 5.47 3.58
C LYS A 148 18.60 5.46 2.43
N LYS A 149 18.83 4.33 1.75
CA LYS A 149 19.81 4.24 0.65
C LYS A 149 19.50 5.15 -0.55
N GLY A 150 18.29 5.68 -0.66
CA GLY A 150 17.91 6.66 -1.70
C GLY A 150 18.44 8.07 -1.46
N GLU A 151 18.78 8.44 -0.22
CA GLU A 151 19.20 9.81 0.13
C GLU A 151 20.62 10.18 -0.30
N HIS A 152 21.50 9.21 -0.60
CA HIS A 152 22.92 9.44 -0.86
C HIS A 152 23.31 9.72 -2.32
N LYS A 153 22.40 9.74 -3.29
CA LYS A 153 22.75 9.92 -4.73
C LYS A 153 22.32 11.22 -5.38
N SER A 154 21.83 12.22 -4.64
CA SER A 154 21.39 13.48 -5.26
C SER A 154 21.81 14.71 -4.47
N SER A 155 23.09 15.08 -4.56
CA SER A 155 23.59 16.37 -4.06
C SER A 155 23.31 17.57 -4.99
N LYS A 156 22.42 17.46 -5.98
CA LYS A 156 22.19 18.56 -6.96
C LYS A 156 20.75 18.83 -7.41
N ILE A 157 19.74 18.23 -6.81
CA ILE A 157 18.35 18.64 -7.12
C ILE A 157 17.63 18.89 -5.79
N LYS A 158 17.53 20.17 -5.40
CA LYS A 158 16.57 20.66 -4.41
C LYS A 158 15.15 20.44 -5.00
N ARG A 159 14.64 19.24 -4.99
CA ARG A 159 13.22 18.96 -5.10
C ARG A 159 12.78 18.34 -3.80
N ARG A 160 11.80 18.97 -3.23
CA ARG A 160 10.97 18.64 -2.09
C ARG A 160 10.83 17.12 -1.92
N TRP A 161 11.66 16.55 -1.05
CA TRP A 161 11.59 15.15 -0.63
C TRP A 161 10.46 15.03 0.39
N GLN A 162 9.25 14.95 -0.09
CA GLN A 162 8.10 14.58 0.70
C GLN A 162 7.68 13.19 0.23
N ASP A 163 7.76 12.25 1.18
CA ASP A 163 6.99 11.02 1.23
C ASP A 163 7.47 9.82 0.39
N TYR A 164 8.36 9.01 1.00
CA TYR A 164 8.51 7.62 0.59
C TYR A 164 7.62 6.75 1.49
N PRO A 165 6.55 6.13 0.99
CA PRO A 165 5.72 5.23 1.78
C PRO A 165 6.38 3.86 1.94
N PHE A 166 6.48 3.37 3.17
CA PHE A 166 6.71 1.96 3.46
C PHE A 166 5.37 1.25 3.59
N ARG A 167 5.30 0.07 3.03
CA ARG A 167 4.09 -0.70 3.04
C ARG A 167 4.27 -2.03 3.74
N PHE A 168 3.36 -2.32 4.65
CA PHE A 168 3.18 -3.61 5.28
C PHE A 168 1.99 -4.30 4.62
N ASN A 169 2.25 -5.26 3.73
CA ASN A 169 1.22 -6.22 3.33
C ASN A 169 1.53 -7.52 4.06
N GLN A 170 0.85 -7.76 5.15
CA GLN A 170 0.91 -9.01 5.84
C GLN A 170 -0.31 -9.84 5.42
N ILE A 171 -0.08 -10.83 4.55
CA ILE A 171 -1.05 -11.89 4.32
C ILE A 171 -0.81 -12.90 5.44
N LEU A 172 -1.28 -12.58 6.65
CA LEU A 172 -1.36 -13.57 7.72
C LEU A 172 -2.79 -14.09 7.75
N ASP A 173 -2.94 -15.37 7.48
CA ASP A 173 -4.07 -16.12 8.00
C ASP A 173 -3.60 -16.79 9.29
N ASP A 174 -4.44 -16.71 10.33
CA ASP A 174 -4.39 -17.53 11.51
C ASP A 174 -4.63 -19.01 11.13
#